data_97d683e7caae9704522dd75be801625f
#
_entry.id   97d683e7caae9704522dd75be801625f
#
_cell.length_a   1.000
_cell.length_b   1.000
_cell.length_c   1.000
_cell.angle_alpha   90.00
_cell.angle_beta   90.00
_cell.angle_gamma   90.00
#
_symmetry.space_group_name_H-M   'P 1'
#
loop_
_entity.id
_entity.type
_entity.pdbx_description
1 polymer ?
#
loop_
_entity_poly.entity_id
_entity_poly.type
_entity_poly.pdbx_seq_one_letter_code
_entity_poly.pdbx_strand_id
1 'polypeptide(L)'
;MNIAPWSFSKAKAFEQCPKQFYHEKVLKQYPVKETDAMRYGTEFHKACEDYIESGVPLPKKFDFIQQTLDALNEKRGVKLCEQKLGLTADLEPCGFFDKRVWFRGIADLVIIDVLTGVAWVIDYKTGRSSKYADKGQLELMALIIFKHYPQITRVKAGLLFVVAKGLIKAEYEIDSEPNL
;
A
#
# COMPACT_ATOMS: atom_id res chain seq x y z
N MET A 1 -5.75 17.09 21.99
CA MET A 1 -4.75 16.05 21.69
C MET A 1 -4.62 15.92 20.18
N ASN A 2 -3.42 16.08 19.65
CA ASN A 2 -3.21 15.90 18.21
C ASN A 2 -3.02 14.41 17.97
N ILE A 3 -4.09 13.69 17.63
CA ILE A 3 -4.05 12.25 17.36
C ILE A 3 -3.35 12.07 16.01
N ALA A 4 -2.23 11.36 16.00
CA ALA A 4 -1.53 11.05 14.75
C ALA A 4 -2.45 10.26 13.82
N PRO A 5 -2.45 10.54 12.50
CA PRO A 5 -3.33 9.89 11.54
C PRO A 5 -3.26 8.37 11.64
N TRP A 6 -4.40 7.72 11.41
CA TRP A 6 -4.47 6.27 11.34
C TRP A 6 -3.82 5.75 10.06
N SER A 7 -3.35 4.53 10.10
CA SER A 7 -2.97 3.71 8.95
C SER A 7 -3.38 2.27 9.25
N PHE A 8 -3.44 1.41 8.23
CA PHE A 8 -3.77 0.01 8.43
C PHE A 8 -2.90 -0.65 9.51
N SER A 9 -1.58 -0.48 9.45
CA SER A 9 -0.65 -1.06 10.42
C SER A 9 -0.85 -0.53 11.84
N LYS A 10 -1.23 0.74 12.01
CA LYS A 10 -1.55 1.32 13.31
C LYS A 10 -2.86 0.76 13.87
N ALA A 11 -3.89 0.62 13.03
CA ALA A 11 -5.17 0.04 13.44
C ALA A 11 -4.97 -1.42 13.89
N LYS A 12 -4.23 -2.21 13.14
CA LYS A 12 -3.88 -3.59 13.52
C LYS A 12 -3.09 -3.68 14.81
N ALA A 13 -2.09 -2.80 15.01
CA ALA A 13 -1.32 -2.77 16.26
C ALA A 13 -2.21 -2.41 17.47
N PHE A 14 -3.16 -1.50 17.28
CA PHE A 14 -4.12 -1.13 18.32
C PHE A 14 -5.08 -2.28 18.64
N GLU A 15 -5.66 -2.92 17.62
CA GLU A 15 -6.53 -4.09 17.79
C GLU A 15 -5.82 -5.24 18.54
N GLN A 16 -4.56 -5.49 18.21
CA GLN A 16 -3.76 -6.55 18.80
C GLN A 16 -3.49 -6.30 20.29
N CYS A 17 -3.08 -5.09 20.65
CA CYS A 17 -2.84 -4.72 22.04
C CYS A 17 -2.86 -3.20 22.23
N PRO A 18 -3.98 -2.60 22.68
CA PRO A 18 -4.09 -1.17 22.91
C PRO A 18 -3.04 -0.62 23.89
N LYS A 19 -2.70 -1.40 24.93
CA LYS A 19 -1.68 -1.00 25.90
C LYS A 19 -0.29 -0.90 25.28
N GLN A 20 0.11 -1.92 24.49
CA GLN A 20 1.37 -1.91 23.78
C GLN A 20 1.40 -0.75 22.78
N PHE A 21 0.33 -0.57 22.00
CA PHE A 21 0.20 0.55 21.07
C PHE A 21 0.41 1.90 21.76
N TYR A 22 -0.20 2.11 22.93
CA TYR A 22 -0.05 3.33 23.70
C TYR A 22 1.41 3.60 24.06
N HIS A 23 2.12 2.62 24.61
CA HIS A 23 3.52 2.76 24.99
C HIS A 23 4.47 2.95 23.80
N GLU A 24 4.24 2.24 22.69
CA GLU A 24 5.12 2.29 21.53
C GLU A 24 4.83 3.47 20.60
N LYS A 25 3.55 3.75 20.32
CA LYS A 25 3.15 4.70 19.26
C LYS A 25 2.76 6.07 19.80
N VAL A 26 2.20 6.13 21.00
CA VAL A 26 1.79 7.41 21.63
C VAL A 26 2.92 7.96 22.49
N LEU A 27 3.40 7.20 23.46
CA LEU A 27 4.47 7.61 24.35
C LEU A 27 5.88 7.50 23.76
N LYS A 28 6.03 6.66 22.72
CA LYS A 28 7.32 6.40 22.02
C LYS A 28 8.44 5.96 22.98
N GLN A 29 8.09 5.20 24.01
CA GLN A 29 9.04 4.78 25.05
C GLN A 29 10.04 3.72 24.58
N TYR A 30 9.68 2.98 23.52
CA TYR A 30 10.49 1.90 22.98
C TYR A 30 10.88 2.21 21.52
N PRO A 31 12.12 2.64 21.27
CA PRO A 31 12.56 2.88 19.89
C PRO A 31 12.62 1.56 19.11
N VAL A 32 12.11 1.58 17.90
CA VAL A 32 12.21 0.45 16.99
C VAL A 32 13.68 0.28 16.59
N LYS A 33 14.26 -0.88 16.88
CA LYS A 33 15.59 -1.23 16.37
C LYS A 33 15.45 -1.78 14.96
N GLU A 34 16.20 -1.21 14.02
CA GLU A 34 16.25 -1.72 12.66
C GLU A 34 16.81 -3.16 12.67
N THR A 35 16.11 -4.05 11.98
CA THR A 35 16.55 -5.44 11.79
C THR A 35 17.03 -5.65 10.35
N ASP A 36 17.80 -6.73 10.11
CA ASP A 36 18.22 -7.09 8.75
C ASP A 36 17.02 -7.35 7.83
N ALA A 37 15.93 -7.90 8.36
CA ALA A 37 14.69 -8.10 7.61
C ALA A 37 14.03 -6.77 7.19
N MET A 38 14.04 -5.76 8.07
CA MET A 38 13.53 -4.41 7.74
C MET A 38 14.40 -3.76 6.66
N ARG A 39 15.72 -3.86 6.80
CA ARG A 39 16.67 -3.33 5.82
C ARG A 39 16.51 -3.99 4.45
N TYR A 40 16.40 -5.32 4.43
CA TYR A 40 16.10 -6.07 3.21
C TYR A 40 14.80 -5.61 2.55
N GLY A 41 13.72 -5.40 3.35
CA GLY A 41 12.45 -4.88 2.86
C GLY A 41 12.60 -3.50 2.21
N THR A 42 13.24 -2.56 2.90
CA THR A 42 13.48 -1.21 2.39
C THR A 42 14.29 -1.21 1.09
N GLU A 43 15.36 -1.99 1.02
CA GLU A 43 16.17 -2.13 -0.20
C GLU A 43 15.38 -2.75 -1.35
N PHE A 44 14.53 -3.75 -1.05
CA PHE A 44 13.68 -4.39 -2.06
C PHE A 44 12.67 -3.41 -2.66
N HIS A 45 11.92 -2.68 -1.82
CA HIS A 45 10.93 -1.70 -2.27
C HIS A 45 11.60 -0.61 -3.12
N LYS A 46 12.75 -0.09 -2.66
CA LYS A 46 13.50 0.92 -3.42
C LYS A 46 13.97 0.40 -4.77
N ALA A 47 14.44 -0.83 -4.84
CA ALA A 47 14.86 -1.43 -6.12
C ALA A 47 13.68 -1.60 -7.09
N CYS A 48 12.50 -1.98 -6.59
CA CYS A 48 11.28 -2.08 -7.42
C CYS A 48 10.81 -0.71 -7.92
N GLU A 49 10.82 0.31 -7.05
CA GLU A 49 10.52 1.70 -7.41
C GLU A 49 11.46 2.19 -8.52
N ASP A 50 12.78 2.11 -8.32
CA ASP A 50 13.78 2.57 -9.29
C ASP A 50 13.66 1.83 -10.64
N TYR A 51 13.34 0.54 -10.61
CA TYR A 51 13.11 -0.24 -11.82
C TYR A 51 11.88 0.24 -12.60
N ILE A 52 10.76 0.43 -11.93
CA ILE A 52 9.49 0.85 -12.59
C ILE A 52 9.55 2.31 -13.04
N GLU A 53 10.06 3.23 -12.21
CA GLU A 53 10.04 4.67 -12.52
C GLU A 53 11.15 5.10 -13.47
N SER A 54 12.34 4.51 -13.34
CA SER A 54 13.55 5.01 -13.98
C SER A 54 14.27 3.97 -14.85
N GLY A 55 13.77 2.72 -14.90
CA GLY A 55 14.42 1.64 -15.65
C GLY A 55 15.79 1.23 -15.11
N VAL A 56 16.10 1.55 -13.84
CA VAL A 56 17.35 1.14 -13.21
C VAL A 56 17.36 -0.38 -13.05
N PRO A 57 18.39 -1.10 -13.53
CA PRO A 57 18.45 -2.55 -13.41
C PRO A 57 18.37 -3.01 -11.96
N LEU A 58 17.63 -4.09 -11.73
CA LEU A 58 17.54 -4.69 -10.40
C LEU A 58 18.92 -5.19 -9.91
N PRO A 59 19.25 -5.00 -8.62
CA PRO A 59 20.37 -5.71 -8.01
C PRO A 59 20.22 -7.23 -8.18
N LYS A 60 21.31 -7.93 -8.45
CA LYS A 60 21.32 -9.39 -8.71
C LYS A 60 20.54 -10.21 -7.67
N LYS A 61 20.59 -9.79 -6.39
CA LYS A 61 19.83 -10.45 -5.31
C LYS A 61 18.30 -10.36 -5.48
N PHE A 62 17.80 -9.48 -6.36
CA PHE A 62 16.38 -9.23 -6.65
C PHE A 62 15.97 -9.60 -8.08
N ASP A 63 16.84 -10.19 -8.90
CA ASP A 63 16.53 -10.59 -10.28
C ASP A 63 15.28 -11.47 -10.38
N PHE A 64 14.98 -12.23 -9.32
CA PHE A 64 13.84 -13.14 -9.28
C PHE A 64 12.48 -12.47 -9.46
N ILE A 65 12.37 -11.15 -9.24
CA ILE A 65 11.12 -10.39 -9.38
C ILE A 65 10.99 -9.70 -10.74
N GLN A 66 12.05 -9.65 -11.55
CA GLN A 66 12.11 -8.88 -12.78
C GLN A 66 10.92 -9.20 -13.72
N GLN A 67 10.67 -10.45 -14.01
CA GLN A 67 9.58 -10.85 -14.89
C GLN A 67 8.21 -10.34 -14.43
N THR A 68 8.00 -10.29 -13.10
CA THR A 68 6.75 -9.74 -12.52
C THR A 68 6.67 -8.24 -12.70
N LEU A 69 7.78 -7.53 -12.48
CA LEU A 69 7.83 -6.07 -12.67
C LEU A 69 7.67 -5.70 -14.15
N ASP A 70 8.25 -6.46 -15.08
CA ASP A 70 8.06 -6.28 -16.52
C ASP A 70 6.57 -6.40 -16.88
N ALA A 71 5.91 -7.45 -16.42
CA ALA A 71 4.49 -7.66 -16.66
C ALA A 71 3.59 -6.56 -16.05
N LEU A 72 4.01 -5.96 -14.92
CA LEU A 72 3.34 -4.81 -14.33
C LEU A 72 3.61 -3.54 -15.14
N ASN A 73 4.84 -3.37 -15.64
CA ASN A 73 5.24 -2.21 -16.42
C ASN A 73 4.60 -2.18 -17.83
N GLU A 74 4.31 -3.35 -18.41
CA GLU A 74 3.59 -3.48 -19.68
C GLU A 74 2.09 -3.13 -19.56
N LYS A 75 1.52 -3.13 -18.35
CA LYS A 75 0.11 -2.73 -18.17
C LYS A 75 -0.09 -1.29 -18.62
N ARG A 76 -1.20 -1.07 -19.34
CA ARG A 76 -1.59 0.29 -19.71
C ARG A 76 -1.92 1.11 -18.47
N GLY A 77 -1.57 2.38 -18.47
CA GLY A 77 -1.86 3.34 -17.41
C GLY A 77 -0.61 4.03 -16.88
N VAL A 78 -0.84 5.03 -16.04
CA VAL A 78 0.23 5.77 -15.36
C VAL A 78 0.70 4.94 -14.16
N LYS A 79 2.01 4.69 -14.07
CA LYS A 79 2.65 4.01 -12.94
C LYS A 79 3.03 5.05 -11.90
N LEU A 80 2.64 4.80 -10.66
CA LEU A 80 2.89 5.67 -9.52
C LEU A 80 3.45 4.80 -8.39
N CYS A 81 4.74 4.95 -8.09
CA CYS A 81 5.39 4.23 -7.00
C CYS A 81 5.31 5.02 -5.70
N GLU A 82 5.35 4.32 -4.57
CA GLU A 82 5.38 4.89 -3.21
C GLU A 82 4.32 5.99 -2.99
N GLN A 83 3.09 5.75 -3.54
CA GLN A 83 2.03 6.75 -3.49
C GLN A 83 1.54 7.00 -2.07
N LYS A 84 1.76 8.23 -1.61
CA LYS A 84 1.38 8.71 -0.28
C LYS A 84 0.03 9.42 -0.34
N LEU A 85 -1.02 8.76 0.10
CA LEU A 85 -2.40 9.23 -0.02
C LEU A 85 -3.05 9.29 1.36
N GLY A 86 -3.98 10.25 1.54
CA GLY A 86 -4.72 10.43 2.78
C GLY A 86 -6.20 10.72 2.56
N LEU A 87 -6.99 10.45 3.58
CA LEU A 87 -8.40 10.82 3.65
C LEU A 87 -8.66 11.59 4.95
N THR A 88 -9.56 12.58 4.89
CA THR A 88 -10.12 13.24 6.08
C THR A 88 -11.09 12.31 6.81
N ALA A 89 -11.61 12.74 7.97
CA ALA A 89 -12.64 12.00 8.70
C ALA A 89 -13.96 11.84 7.92
N ASP A 90 -14.23 12.77 7.00
CA ASP A 90 -15.39 12.73 6.10
C ASP A 90 -15.12 11.95 4.79
N LEU A 91 -14.01 11.21 4.76
CA LEU A 91 -13.53 10.43 3.61
C LEU A 91 -13.24 11.27 2.35
N GLU A 92 -12.97 12.56 2.51
CA GLU A 92 -12.52 13.41 1.41
C GLU A 92 -11.02 13.23 1.17
N PRO A 93 -10.57 13.20 -0.10
CA PRO A 93 -9.17 13.06 -0.42
C PRO A 93 -8.34 14.24 0.10
N CYS A 94 -7.20 13.94 0.68
CA CYS A 94 -6.26 14.95 1.16
C CYS A 94 -4.81 14.47 1.04
N GLY A 95 -3.87 15.38 1.20
CA GLY A 95 -2.44 15.05 1.21
C GLY A 95 -2.07 14.19 2.42
N PHE A 96 -1.08 13.34 2.27
CA PHE A 96 -0.58 12.42 3.30
C PHE A 96 -0.16 13.14 4.60
N PHE A 97 0.28 14.39 4.50
CA PHE A 97 0.71 15.25 5.61
C PHE A 97 -0.27 16.41 5.89
N ASP A 98 -1.47 16.41 5.28
CA ASP A 98 -2.51 17.41 5.56
C ASP A 98 -2.86 17.39 7.05
N LYS A 99 -3.14 18.56 7.62
CA LYS A 99 -3.53 18.69 9.03
C LYS A 99 -4.88 18.01 9.33
N ARG A 100 -5.73 17.86 8.32
CA ARG A 100 -7.05 17.22 8.41
C ARG A 100 -7.00 15.71 8.17
N VAL A 101 -5.82 15.16 7.82
CA VAL A 101 -5.70 13.73 7.51
C VAL A 101 -6.10 12.90 8.72
N TRP A 102 -7.10 12.05 8.54
CA TRP A 102 -7.57 11.11 9.55
C TRP A 102 -7.01 9.70 9.31
N PHE A 103 -7.07 9.23 8.07
CA PHE A 103 -6.49 7.96 7.64
C PHE A 103 -5.53 8.17 6.46
N ARG A 104 -4.46 7.39 6.41
CA ARG A 104 -3.48 7.48 5.33
C ARG A 104 -2.81 6.15 5.04
N GLY A 105 -2.41 5.96 3.80
CA GLY A 105 -1.69 4.79 3.33
C GLY A 105 -0.59 5.15 2.35
N ILE A 106 0.35 4.24 2.21
CA ILE A 106 1.37 4.27 1.14
C ILE A 106 1.11 3.01 0.32
N ALA A 107 1.00 3.18 -1.00
CA ALA A 107 0.92 2.07 -1.94
C ALA A 107 2.26 1.95 -2.66
N ASP A 108 2.85 0.76 -2.65
CA ASP A 108 4.16 0.52 -3.27
C ASP A 108 4.11 0.77 -4.78
N LEU A 109 3.06 0.29 -5.45
CA LEU A 109 2.80 0.57 -6.86
C LEU A 109 1.30 0.70 -7.11
N VAL A 110 0.92 1.80 -7.76
CA VAL A 110 -0.42 2.01 -8.32
C VAL A 110 -0.30 2.21 -9.82
N ILE A 111 -1.16 1.54 -10.60
CA ILE A 111 -1.26 1.75 -12.04
C ILE A 111 -2.66 2.27 -12.31
N ILE A 112 -2.78 3.47 -12.83
CA ILE A 112 -4.05 4.16 -13.10
C ILE A 112 -4.35 4.15 -14.59
N ASP A 113 -5.36 3.41 -15.02
CA ASP A 113 -5.86 3.42 -16.39
C ASP A 113 -7.23 4.10 -16.44
N VAL A 114 -7.23 5.40 -16.64
CA VAL A 114 -8.45 6.22 -16.73
C VAL A 114 -9.33 5.86 -17.92
N LEU A 115 -8.77 5.29 -18.99
CA LEU A 115 -9.54 4.95 -20.19
C LEU A 115 -10.43 3.73 -19.97
N THR A 116 -10.02 2.80 -19.08
CA THR A 116 -10.83 1.64 -18.73
C THR A 116 -11.51 1.77 -17.37
N GLY A 117 -11.24 2.84 -16.62
CA GLY A 117 -11.73 3.01 -15.26
C GLY A 117 -11.14 2.01 -14.27
N VAL A 118 -9.97 1.42 -14.57
CA VAL A 118 -9.34 0.38 -13.74
C VAL A 118 -8.05 0.89 -13.11
N ALA A 119 -7.87 0.64 -11.82
CA ALA A 119 -6.59 0.79 -11.15
C ALA A 119 -6.07 -0.57 -10.66
N TRP A 120 -4.75 -0.77 -10.71
CA TRP A 120 -4.06 -1.87 -10.04
C TRP A 120 -3.29 -1.30 -8.84
N VAL A 121 -3.44 -1.96 -7.69
CA VAL A 121 -2.71 -1.63 -6.46
C VAL A 121 -1.90 -2.83 -6.05
N ILE A 122 -0.60 -2.71 -6.02
CA ILE A 122 0.32 -3.78 -5.64
C ILE A 122 1.08 -3.35 -4.40
N ASP A 123 1.09 -4.23 -3.41
CA ASP A 123 1.86 -4.07 -2.18
C ASP A 123 2.83 -5.28 -2.06
N TYR A 124 4.11 -4.98 -1.98
CA TYR A 124 5.16 -6.00 -1.89
C TYR A 124 5.36 -6.44 -0.45
N LYS A 125 5.41 -7.73 -0.23
CA LYS A 125 5.64 -8.34 1.08
C LYS A 125 6.91 -9.18 1.05
N THR A 126 7.93 -8.78 1.79
CA THR A 126 9.21 -9.51 1.92
C THR A 126 9.18 -10.53 3.07
N GLY A 127 8.06 -10.67 3.76
CA GLY A 127 7.86 -11.68 4.81
C GLY A 127 7.89 -13.11 4.26
N ARG A 128 8.34 -14.05 5.09
CA ARG A 128 8.47 -15.48 4.73
C ARG A 128 7.16 -16.26 4.76
N SER A 129 6.06 -15.66 5.18
CA SER A 129 4.75 -16.33 5.30
C SER A 129 3.63 -15.39 4.89
N SER A 130 2.68 -15.92 4.12
CA SER A 130 1.41 -15.24 3.79
C SER A 130 0.28 -15.60 4.76
N LYS A 131 0.53 -16.44 5.79
CA LYS A 131 -0.49 -16.98 6.70
C LYS A 131 -1.27 -15.88 7.43
N TYR A 132 -0.64 -14.74 7.69
CA TYR A 132 -1.23 -13.61 8.42
C TYR A 132 -1.57 -12.43 7.50
N ALA A 133 -1.68 -12.70 6.19
CA ALA A 133 -2.08 -11.69 5.24
C ALA A 133 -3.51 -11.21 5.54
N ASP A 134 -3.67 -9.91 5.65
CA ASP A 134 -4.95 -9.28 5.91
C ASP A 134 -5.39 -8.46 4.70
N LYS A 135 -6.48 -8.88 4.07
CA LYS A 135 -7.05 -8.19 2.91
C LYS A 135 -7.60 -6.80 3.25
N GLY A 136 -7.86 -6.49 4.51
CA GLY A 136 -8.30 -5.17 4.94
C GLY A 136 -7.33 -4.06 4.54
N GLN A 137 -6.04 -4.35 4.40
CA GLN A 137 -5.07 -3.40 3.84
C GLN A 137 -5.42 -3.03 2.39
N LEU A 138 -5.77 -4.02 1.57
CA LEU A 138 -6.15 -3.81 0.15
C LEU A 138 -7.48 -3.08 0.05
N GLU A 139 -8.43 -3.41 0.90
CA GLU A 139 -9.76 -2.77 0.95
C GLU A 139 -9.66 -1.28 1.29
N LEU A 140 -8.91 -0.94 2.34
CA LEU A 140 -8.67 0.46 2.70
C LEU A 140 -7.90 1.22 1.62
N MET A 141 -6.96 0.58 0.94
CA MET A 141 -6.25 1.20 -0.16
C MET A 141 -7.16 1.41 -1.37
N ALA A 142 -8.03 0.45 -1.69
CA ALA A 142 -9.03 0.60 -2.75
C ALA A 142 -9.96 1.79 -2.47
N LEU A 143 -10.45 1.93 -1.23
CA LEU A 143 -11.24 3.10 -0.81
C LEU A 143 -10.48 4.42 -1.06
N ILE A 144 -9.21 4.49 -0.66
CA ILE A 144 -8.37 5.68 -0.90
C ILE A 144 -8.28 5.98 -2.40
N ILE A 145 -8.03 4.96 -3.23
CA ILE A 145 -7.90 5.11 -4.69
C ILE A 145 -9.22 5.62 -5.30
N PHE A 146 -10.36 5.05 -4.93
CA PHE A 146 -11.67 5.53 -5.42
C PHE A 146 -11.93 7.00 -5.08
N LYS A 147 -11.53 7.42 -3.88
CA LYS A 147 -11.70 8.82 -3.45
C LYS A 147 -10.76 9.79 -4.14
N HIS A 148 -9.50 9.38 -4.39
CA HIS A 148 -8.52 10.23 -5.07
C HIS A 148 -8.68 10.26 -6.60
N TYR A 149 -9.26 9.21 -7.19
CA TYR A 149 -9.41 9.05 -8.63
C TYR A 149 -10.86 8.72 -8.99
N PRO A 150 -11.75 9.73 -9.05
CA PRO A 150 -13.19 9.52 -9.26
C PRO A 150 -13.54 8.80 -10.57
N GLN A 151 -12.64 8.84 -11.56
CA GLN A 151 -12.79 8.13 -12.84
C GLN A 151 -12.49 6.64 -12.76
N ILE A 152 -11.96 6.17 -11.63
CA ILE A 152 -11.71 4.74 -11.39
C ILE A 152 -12.93 4.13 -10.75
N THR A 153 -13.48 3.10 -11.41
CA THR A 153 -14.65 2.35 -10.94
C THR A 153 -14.31 0.94 -10.46
N ARG A 154 -13.09 0.47 -10.78
CA ARG A 154 -12.63 -0.86 -10.42
C ARG A 154 -11.17 -0.84 -9.94
N VAL A 155 -10.92 -1.43 -8.78
CA VAL A 155 -9.56 -1.61 -8.24
C VAL A 155 -9.21 -3.09 -8.16
N LYS A 156 -8.14 -3.50 -8.84
CA LYS A 156 -7.54 -4.82 -8.77
C LYS A 156 -6.32 -4.74 -7.85
N ALA A 157 -6.44 -5.30 -6.66
CA ALA A 157 -5.42 -5.18 -5.63
C ALA A 157 -4.71 -6.52 -5.35
N GLY A 158 -3.44 -6.47 -4.98
CA GLY A 158 -2.66 -7.65 -4.68
C GLY A 158 -1.58 -7.44 -3.62
N LEU A 159 -1.49 -8.39 -2.67
CA LEU A 159 -0.34 -8.55 -1.80
C LEU A 159 0.61 -9.56 -2.46
N LEU A 160 1.74 -9.09 -2.91
CA LEU A 160 2.75 -9.92 -3.59
C LEU A 160 3.84 -10.35 -2.59
N PHE A 161 3.75 -11.59 -2.12
CA PHE A 161 4.72 -12.19 -1.21
C PHE A 161 5.94 -12.69 -1.97
N VAL A 162 6.95 -11.85 -2.10
CA VAL A 162 8.08 -12.09 -3.00
C VAL A 162 8.99 -13.22 -2.53
N VAL A 163 9.20 -13.38 -1.22
CA VAL A 163 10.00 -14.47 -0.64
C VAL A 163 9.19 -15.77 -0.54
N ALA A 164 7.94 -15.68 -0.11
CA ALA A 164 7.03 -16.83 0.00
C ALA A 164 6.44 -17.26 -1.35
N LYS A 165 6.73 -16.55 -2.44
CA LYS A 165 6.20 -16.80 -3.80
C LYS A 165 4.68 -16.93 -3.83
N GLY A 166 3.99 -16.07 -3.10
CA GLY A 166 2.53 -16.05 -2.98
C GLY A 166 1.93 -14.76 -3.51
N LEU A 167 0.69 -14.83 -4.01
CA LEU A 167 -0.07 -13.67 -4.43
C LEU A 167 -1.49 -13.79 -3.90
N ILE A 168 -1.89 -12.82 -3.06
CA ILE A 168 -3.27 -12.67 -2.61
C ILE A 168 -3.91 -11.55 -3.41
N LYS A 169 -5.01 -11.86 -4.09
CA LYS A 169 -5.75 -10.92 -4.93
C LYS A 169 -7.06 -10.54 -4.29
N ALA A 170 -7.49 -9.32 -4.56
CA ALA A 170 -8.82 -8.82 -4.29
C ALA A 170 -9.25 -7.88 -5.43
N GLU A 171 -10.53 -7.79 -5.67
CA GLU A 171 -11.10 -6.88 -6.65
C GLU A 171 -12.25 -6.13 -5.98
N TYR A 172 -12.30 -4.83 -6.20
CA TYR A 172 -13.29 -3.93 -5.61
C TYR A 172 -13.90 -3.10 -6.72
N GLU A 173 -15.22 -2.89 -6.66
CA GLU A 173 -15.96 -2.05 -7.59
C GLU A 173 -16.74 -1.02 -6.81
N ILE A 174 -16.88 0.18 -7.37
CA ILE A 174 -17.84 1.15 -6.88
C ILE A 174 -19.19 0.76 -7.48
N ASP A 175 -20.19 0.54 -6.62
CA ASP A 175 -21.58 0.40 -7.06
C ASP A 175 -22.00 1.70 -7.75
N SER A 176 -22.40 1.60 -9.01
CA SER A 176 -22.77 2.74 -9.84
C SER A 176 -24.15 3.32 -9.49
N GLU A 177 -24.87 2.73 -8.56
CA GLU A 177 -26.12 3.24 -8.06
C GLU A 177 -26.00 3.61 -6.58
N PRO A 178 -26.21 4.90 -6.20
CA PRO A 178 -26.45 5.21 -4.81
C PRO A 178 -27.76 4.54 -4.41
N ASN A 179 -27.71 3.55 -3.54
CA ASN A 179 -28.92 3.09 -2.86
C ASN A 179 -29.49 4.28 -2.08
N LEU A 180 -30.54 4.90 -2.64
CA LEU A 180 -31.38 5.89 -1.97
C LEU A 180 -32.24 5.22 -0.91
#